data_3bd0bfa9ceeeb0ee4dfaa5051dbd0581
#
_entry.id   3bd0bfa9ceeeb0ee4dfaa5051dbd0581
#
_cell.length_a   1.000
_cell.length_b   1.000
_cell.length_c   1.000
_cell.angle_alpha   90.00
_cell.angle_beta   90.00
_cell.angle_gamma   90.00
#
_symmetry.space_group_name_H-M   'P 1'
#
loop_
_entity.id
_entity.type
_entity.pdbx_description
1 polymer ?
#
loop_
_entity_poly.entity_id
_entity_poly.type
_entity_poly.pdbx_seq_one_letter_code
_entity_poly.pdbx_strand_id
1 'polypeptide(L)'
;ELPAAVRAWASADVPVDFHATHDAVEREYTYHLHSPGASLSRAEDAVEALSGTHDFHNFTPDETGTVRHLDGNVVGDGEFLVVTLTSDGFPRQFVRRAVTVIDAVASGAAGLDRIESLLGEEPLDGPAGLAPAPPEPLVLTAVEYPPVDFEPDASALASARDVFGSNAIDYRTNARVASTIAEGIDREQ
;
A
#
# COMPACT_ATOMS: atom_id res chain seq x y z
N GLU A 1 -8.16 20.91 -17.77
CA GLU A 1 -6.71 20.74 -17.54
C GLU A 1 -6.51 20.02 -16.19
N LEU A 2 -5.68 18.98 -16.16
CA LEU A 2 -5.41 18.22 -14.93
C LEU A 2 -4.43 18.98 -14.03
N PRO A 3 -4.52 18.83 -12.69
CA PRO A 3 -3.52 19.39 -11.77
C PRO A 3 -2.10 18.91 -12.09
N ALA A 4 -1.08 19.68 -11.69
CA ALA A 4 0.32 19.36 -11.95
C ALA A 4 0.77 18.01 -11.40
N ALA A 5 0.14 17.53 -10.33
CA ALA A 5 0.42 16.23 -9.71
C ALA A 5 -0.31 15.06 -10.38
N VAL A 6 -1.14 15.29 -11.41
CA VAL A 6 -1.92 14.24 -12.09
C VAL A 6 -1.52 14.21 -13.57
N ARG A 7 -1.23 13.02 -14.08
CA ARG A 7 -0.91 12.77 -15.48
C ARG A 7 -1.71 11.56 -15.99
N ALA A 8 -2.53 11.80 -17.04
CA ALA A 8 -3.10 10.73 -17.83
C ALA A 8 -2.14 10.44 -18.99
N TRP A 9 -1.63 9.22 -19.08
CA TRP A 9 -0.61 8.85 -20.07
C TRP A 9 -1.04 7.69 -20.98
N ALA A 10 -2.18 7.09 -20.71
CA ALA A 10 -2.80 6.08 -21.55
C ALA A 10 -4.31 6.21 -21.49
N SER A 11 -5.01 5.77 -22.53
CA SER A 11 -6.46 5.71 -22.59
C SER A 11 -6.92 4.45 -23.31
N ALA A 12 -8.18 4.08 -23.11
CA ALA A 12 -8.82 2.98 -23.82
C ALA A 12 -10.26 3.31 -24.12
N ASP A 13 -10.77 2.83 -25.23
CA ASP A 13 -12.20 2.83 -25.52
C ASP A 13 -12.89 1.69 -24.78
N VAL A 14 -13.98 2.01 -24.09
CA VAL A 14 -14.74 1.05 -23.30
C VAL A 14 -16.23 1.13 -23.61
N PRO A 15 -17.03 0.07 -23.34
CA PRO A 15 -18.49 0.11 -23.45
C PRO A 15 -19.10 1.22 -22.60
N VAL A 16 -20.31 1.69 -23.00
CA VAL A 16 -21.00 2.82 -22.33
C VAL A 16 -21.36 2.50 -20.87
N ASP A 17 -21.56 1.24 -20.55
CA ASP A 17 -21.90 0.72 -19.23
C ASP A 17 -20.68 0.33 -18.39
N PHE A 18 -19.45 0.55 -18.92
CA PHE A 18 -18.22 0.27 -18.18
C PHE A 18 -18.09 1.14 -16.92
N HIS A 19 -17.74 0.50 -15.82
CA HIS A 19 -17.54 1.16 -14.53
C HIS A 19 -16.17 0.80 -13.93
N ALA A 20 -15.23 1.73 -13.92
CA ALA A 20 -13.84 1.52 -13.52
C ALA A 20 -13.66 0.90 -12.12
N THR A 21 -14.61 1.08 -11.20
CA THR A 21 -14.55 0.45 -9.87
C THR A 21 -15.11 -0.97 -9.85
N HIS A 22 -16.15 -1.24 -10.65
CA HIS A 22 -16.87 -2.52 -10.58
C HIS A 22 -16.35 -3.55 -11.57
N ASP A 23 -15.83 -3.10 -12.71
CA ASP A 23 -15.38 -3.98 -13.79
C ASP A 23 -13.88 -4.34 -13.67
N ALA A 24 -13.18 -3.79 -12.68
CA ALA A 24 -11.83 -4.24 -12.34
C ALA A 24 -11.90 -5.63 -11.72
N VAL A 25 -11.11 -6.57 -12.26
CA VAL A 25 -11.05 -7.96 -11.77
C VAL A 25 -9.94 -8.17 -10.76
N GLU A 26 -8.91 -7.33 -10.79
CA GLU A 26 -7.80 -7.37 -9.85
C GLU A 26 -7.24 -5.97 -9.59
N ARG A 27 -6.73 -5.76 -8.39
CA ARG A 27 -6.02 -4.55 -7.97
C ARG A 27 -4.78 -4.92 -7.20
N GLU A 28 -3.71 -4.21 -7.49
CA GLU A 28 -2.45 -4.31 -6.74
C GLU A 28 -2.16 -2.98 -6.06
N TYR A 29 -1.88 -3.04 -4.78
CA TYR A 29 -1.41 -1.91 -3.98
C TYR A 29 0.00 -2.15 -3.47
N THR A 30 0.85 -1.14 -3.60
CA THR A 30 2.18 -1.11 -2.99
C THR A 30 2.23 -0.06 -1.87
N TYR A 31 2.76 -0.45 -0.72
CA TYR A 31 2.98 0.46 0.41
C TYR A 31 4.47 0.52 0.76
N HIS A 32 5.02 1.72 0.77
CA HIS A 32 6.42 1.98 1.16
C HIS A 32 6.48 2.26 2.67
N LEU A 33 6.68 1.22 3.47
CA LEU A 33 6.72 1.28 4.92
C LEU A 33 8.12 1.65 5.40
N HIS A 34 8.31 2.85 5.96
CA HIS A 34 9.55 3.20 6.64
C HIS A 34 9.57 2.53 8.02
N SER A 35 10.43 1.53 8.19
CA SER A 35 10.53 0.72 9.42
C SER A 35 12.00 0.32 9.65
N PRO A 36 12.84 1.28 10.08
CA PRO A 36 14.26 1.03 10.26
C PRO A 36 14.51 -0.03 11.35
N GLY A 37 15.31 -1.04 11.01
CA GLY A 37 15.62 -2.15 11.90
C GLY A 37 14.54 -3.26 11.97
N ALA A 38 13.45 -3.16 11.21
CA ALA A 38 12.48 -4.23 11.09
C ALA A 38 13.09 -5.49 10.45
N SER A 39 12.60 -6.65 10.87
CA SER A 39 13.01 -7.93 10.32
C SER A 39 12.22 -8.26 9.05
N LEU A 40 12.91 -8.36 7.91
CA LEU A 40 12.29 -8.79 6.65
C LEU A 40 11.63 -10.18 6.81
N SER A 41 12.31 -11.14 7.44
CA SER A 41 11.75 -12.48 7.64
C SER A 41 10.44 -12.47 8.44
N ARG A 42 10.33 -11.64 9.49
CA ARG A 42 9.06 -11.49 10.23
C ARG A 42 7.99 -10.80 9.39
N ALA A 43 8.37 -9.88 8.52
CA ALA A 43 7.43 -9.25 7.60
C ALA A 43 6.92 -10.27 6.57
N GLU A 44 7.79 -11.14 6.05
CA GLU A 44 7.43 -12.26 5.16
C GLU A 44 6.47 -13.22 5.85
N ASP A 45 6.76 -13.63 7.10
CA ASP A 45 5.88 -14.49 7.89
C ASP A 45 4.50 -13.83 8.12
N ALA A 46 4.47 -12.51 8.35
CA ALA A 46 3.22 -11.76 8.54
C ALA A 46 2.39 -11.67 7.24
N VAL A 47 3.04 -11.43 6.11
CA VAL A 47 2.39 -11.40 4.79
C VAL A 47 1.86 -12.77 4.42
N GLU A 48 2.63 -13.84 4.67
CA GLU A 48 2.19 -15.22 4.44
C GLU A 48 0.95 -15.56 5.29
N ALA A 49 0.94 -15.18 6.58
CA ALA A 49 -0.20 -15.40 7.47
C ALA A 49 -1.48 -14.66 7.05
N LEU A 50 -1.34 -13.52 6.34
CA LEU A 50 -2.46 -12.76 5.78
C LEU A 50 -2.90 -13.26 4.39
N SER A 51 -2.04 -14.01 3.69
CA SER A 51 -2.32 -14.49 2.34
C SER A 51 -3.35 -15.62 2.35
N GLY A 52 -4.08 -15.78 1.23
CA GLY A 52 -5.16 -16.75 1.10
C GLY A 52 -6.55 -16.12 1.29
N THR A 53 -7.54 -16.96 1.50
CA THR A 53 -8.95 -16.54 1.64
C THR A 53 -9.33 -16.45 3.11
N HIS A 54 -9.62 -15.25 3.58
CA HIS A 54 -9.99 -14.98 4.97
C HIS A 54 -11.18 -14.01 5.04
N ASP A 55 -11.85 -14.00 6.19
CA ASP A 55 -12.76 -12.92 6.57
C ASP A 55 -11.97 -11.80 7.26
N PHE A 56 -11.79 -10.70 6.57
CA PHE A 56 -11.04 -9.54 7.03
C PHE A 56 -11.91 -8.49 7.76
N HIS A 57 -13.01 -8.88 8.39
CA HIS A 57 -13.92 -7.94 9.08
C HIS A 57 -13.21 -7.05 10.12
N ASN A 58 -12.16 -7.54 10.80
CA ASN A 58 -11.36 -6.74 11.74
C ASN A 58 -10.39 -5.75 11.07
N PHE A 59 -10.20 -5.86 9.75
CA PHE A 59 -9.32 -4.98 8.97
C PHE A 59 -10.06 -3.84 8.25
N THR A 60 -11.37 -3.73 8.42
CA THR A 60 -12.18 -2.74 7.71
C THR A 60 -13.31 -2.23 8.60
N PRO A 61 -13.80 -1.00 8.38
CA PRO A 61 -15.06 -0.57 8.94
C PRO A 61 -16.30 -1.02 8.14
N ASP A 62 -16.11 -1.79 7.03
CA ASP A 62 -17.22 -2.28 6.23
C ASP A 62 -17.86 -3.49 6.91
N GLU A 63 -19.20 -3.56 6.89
CA GLU A 63 -19.97 -4.62 7.53
C GLU A 63 -20.21 -5.84 6.60
N THR A 64 -19.95 -5.68 5.31
CA THR A 64 -20.17 -6.71 4.30
C THR A 64 -19.06 -6.74 3.27
N GLY A 65 -18.91 -7.88 2.56
CA GLY A 65 -17.87 -8.01 1.53
C GLY A 65 -16.47 -8.08 2.14
N THR A 66 -16.34 -8.64 3.34
CA THR A 66 -15.09 -8.73 4.10
C THR A 66 -14.28 -9.98 3.80
N VAL A 67 -14.93 -11.01 3.23
CA VAL A 67 -14.23 -12.22 2.77
C VAL A 67 -13.55 -11.92 1.44
N ARG A 68 -12.21 -12.04 1.40
CA ARG A 68 -11.38 -11.80 0.22
C ARG A 68 -10.27 -12.85 0.12
N HIS A 69 -9.83 -13.06 -1.12
CA HIS A 69 -8.55 -13.72 -1.37
C HIS A 69 -7.47 -12.65 -1.48
N LEU A 70 -6.41 -12.82 -0.72
CA LEU A 70 -5.26 -11.91 -0.69
C LEU A 70 -4.00 -12.66 -1.12
N ASP A 71 -3.29 -12.10 -2.09
CA ASP A 71 -1.90 -12.43 -2.37
C ASP A 71 -1.02 -11.29 -1.89
N GLY A 72 0.11 -11.62 -1.30
CA GLY A 72 1.02 -10.62 -0.75
C GLY A 72 2.48 -10.96 -0.95
N ASN A 73 3.28 -9.90 -1.05
CA ASN A 73 4.74 -9.98 -1.08
C ASN A 73 5.34 -8.81 -0.31
N VAL A 74 6.53 -9.01 0.25
CA VAL A 74 7.31 -7.94 0.88
C VAL A 74 8.78 -8.06 0.52
N VAL A 75 9.42 -6.92 0.23
CA VAL A 75 10.86 -6.85 -0.01
C VAL A 75 11.48 -5.75 0.81
N GLY A 76 12.73 -5.95 1.24
CA GLY A 76 13.51 -4.93 1.93
C GLY A 76 14.19 -3.98 0.94
N ASP A 77 14.11 -2.66 1.20
CA ASP A 77 14.80 -1.61 0.46
C ASP A 77 15.38 -0.58 1.43
N GLY A 78 16.60 -0.81 1.90
CA GLY A 78 17.26 0.03 2.90
C GLY A 78 16.49 0.05 4.23
N GLU A 79 15.99 1.22 4.62
CA GLU A 79 15.18 1.40 5.84
C GLU A 79 13.68 1.18 5.59
N PHE A 80 13.31 0.72 4.39
CA PHE A 80 11.93 0.47 4.01
C PHE A 80 11.63 -1.01 3.83
N LEU A 81 10.41 -1.38 4.17
CA LEU A 81 9.74 -2.58 3.69
C LEU A 81 8.75 -2.16 2.59
N VAL A 82 8.89 -2.72 1.40
CA VAL A 82 7.96 -2.49 0.29
C VAL A 82 6.97 -3.65 0.27
N VAL A 83 5.76 -3.38 0.75
CA VAL A 83 4.68 -4.36 0.87
C VAL A 83 3.76 -4.24 -0.35
N THR A 84 3.58 -5.32 -1.09
CA THR A 84 2.66 -5.41 -2.23
C THR A 84 1.53 -6.37 -1.89
N LEU A 85 0.30 -5.94 -2.05
CA LEU A 85 -0.92 -6.72 -1.81
C LEU A 85 -1.80 -6.72 -3.06
N THR A 86 -2.27 -7.89 -3.46
CA THR A 86 -3.11 -8.11 -4.65
C THR A 86 -4.40 -8.83 -4.27
N SER A 87 -5.54 -8.39 -4.81
CA SER A 87 -6.87 -8.97 -4.56
C SER A 87 -7.86 -8.55 -5.67
N ASP A 88 -8.97 -9.28 -5.79
CA ASP A 88 -10.13 -8.91 -6.62
C ASP A 88 -10.81 -7.61 -6.16
N GLY A 89 -10.65 -7.27 -4.88
CA GLY A 89 -11.17 -6.05 -4.28
C GLY A 89 -10.71 -5.89 -2.84
N PHE A 90 -10.55 -4.65 -2.43
CA PHE A 90 -10.13 -4.31 -1.08
C PHE A 90 -11.27 -3.60 -0.33
N PRO A 91 -11.66 -4.11 0.85
CA PRO A 91 -12.51 -3.36 1.77
C PRO A 91 -11.88 -2.03 2.18
N ARG A 92 -12.69 -1.09 2.62
CA ARG A 92 -12.23 0.25 3.00
C ARG A 92 -11.14 0.21 4.07
N GLN A 93 -10.03 0.94 3.83
CA GLN A 93 -8.85 1.02 4.71
C GLN A 93 -8.07 -0.30 4.90
N PHE A 94 -8.46 -1.39 4.25
CA PHE A 94 -7.88 -2.71 4.45
C PHE A 94 -6.35 -2.72 4.33
N VAL A 95 -5.80 -2.30 3.18
CA VAL A 95 -4.34 -2.32 2.93
C VAL A 95 -3.57 -1.59 4.03
N ARG A 96 -4.05 -0.41 4.44
CA ARG A 96 -3.41 0.39 5.50
C ARG A 96 -3.46 -0.28 6.87
N ARG A 97 -4.53 -1.03 7.17
CA ARG A 97 -4.64 -1.79 8.41
C ARG A 97 -3.79 -3.06 8.37
N ALA A 98 -3.72 -3.74 7.23
CA ALA A 98 -2.82 -4.86 7.03
C ALA A 98 -1.35 -4.44 7.23
N VAL A 99 -0.95 -3.30 6.66
CA VAL A 99 0.41 -2.75 6.86
C VAL A 99 0.70 -2.43 8.33
N THR A 100 -0.28 -1.95 9.10
CA THR A 100 -0.09 -1.70 10.54
C THR A 100 0.29 -2.98 11.29
N VAL A 101 -0.37 -4.09 11.03
CA VAL A 101 -0.04 -5.35 11.72
C VAL A 101 1.25 -5.97 11.17
N ILE A 102 1.53 -5.84 9.87
CA ILE A 102 2.80 -6.27 9.28
C ILE A 102 3.97 -5.53 9.94
N ASP A 103 3.87 -4.22 10.12
CA ASP A 103 4.89 -3.40 10.81
C ASP A 103 5.07 -3.83 12.29
N ALA A 104 3.98 -4.06 13.00
CA ALA A 104 4.03 -4.51 14.38
C ALA A 104 4.75 -5.86 14.53
N VAL A 105 4.53 -6.79 13.61
CA VAL A 105 5.20 -8.10 13.61
C VAL A 105 6.67 -7.94 13.18
N ALA A 106 6.93 -7.19 12.12
CA ALA A 106 8.27 -6.97 11.58
C ALA A 106 9.19 -6.27 12.58
N SER A 107 8.68 -5.28 13.31
CA SER A 107 9.42 -4.58 14.38
C SER A 107 9.55 -5.38 15.67
N GLY A 108 8.78 -6.45 15.83
CA GLY A 108 8.72 -7.27 17.05
C GLY A 108 7.83 -6.69 18.15
N ALA A 109 7.03 -5.68 17.86
CA ALA A 109 6.03 -5.14 18.77
C ALA A 109 4.82 -6.08 18.97
N ALA A 110 4.59 -7.00 18.01
CA ALA A 110 3.61 -8.08 18.11
C ALA A 110 4.18 -9.39 17.56
N GLY A 111 3.54 -10.50 17.91
CA GLY A 111 3.77 -11.82 17.31
C GLY A 111 2.74 -12.14 16.22
N LEU A 112 2.90 -13.30 15.57
CA LEU A 112 1.93 -13.81 14.57
C LEU A 112 0.56 -14.10 15.19
N ASP A 113 0.49 -14.43 16.48
CA ASP A 113 -0.75 -14.59 17.24
C ASP A 113 -1.67 -13.37 17.15
N ARG A 114 -1.10 -12.17 16.92
CA ARG A 114 -1.89 -10.97 16.67
C ARG A 114 -2.67 -11.05 15.35
N ILE A 115 -2.04 -11.59 14.29
CA ILE A 115 -2.70 -11.79 12.99
C ILE A 115 -3.77 -12.88 13.14
N GLU A 116 -3.45 -13.99 13.81
CA GLU A 116 -4.42 -15.06 14.08
C GLU A 116 -5.66 -14.54 14.82
N SER A 117 -5.46 -13.66 15.83
CA SER A 117 -6.56 -13.03 16.56
C SER A 117 -7.39 -12.11 15.67
N LEU A 118 -6.76 -11.37 14.74
CA LEU A 118 -7.45 -10.46 13.80
C LEU A 118 -8.21 -11.20 12.72
N LEU A 119 -7.78 -12.40 12.35
CA LEU A 119 -8.47 -13.30 11.40
C LEU A 119 -9.49 -14.21 12.09
N GLY A 120 -9.56 -14.17 13.42
CA GLY A 120 -10.53 -14.94 14.21
C GLY A 120 -11.96 -14.43 14.04
N GLU A 121 -12.94 -15.21 14.50
CA GLU A 121 -14.38 -14.92 14.35
C GLU A 121 -14.89 -13.75 15.22
N GLU A 122 -14.18 -13.44 16.31
CA GLU A 122 -14.60 -12.40 17.26
C GLU A 122 -14.29 -10.99 16.73
N PRO A 123 -15.28 -10.09 16.67
CA PRO A 123 -15.03 -8.68 16.34
C PRO A 123 -14.14 -8.02 17.38
N LEU A 124 -13.12 -7.30 16.94
CA LEU A 124 -12.16 -6.60 17.78
C LEU A 124 -12.38 -5.08 17.70
N ASP A 125 -12.85 -4.47 18.78
CA ASP A 125 -13.13 -3.05 18.89
C ASP A 125 -12.14 -2.31 19.80
N GLY A 126 -12.15 -0.96 19.68
CA GLY A 126 -11.37 -0.08 20.52
C GLY A 126 -9.85 -0.36 20.47
N PRO A 127 -9.17 -0.52 21.62
CA PRO A 127 -7.74 -0.76 21.69
C PRO A 127 -7.29 -2.09 21.07
N ALA A 128 -8.21 -3.06 20.97
CA ALA A 128 -7.94 -4.35 20.31
C ALA A 128 -8.03 -4.28 18.78
N GLY A 129 -8.65 -3.22 18.23
CA GLY A 129 -8.75 -2.98 16.80
C GLY A 129 -7.45 -2.50 16.17
N LEU A 130 -7.46 -2.36 14.85
CA LEU A 130 -6.34 -1.84 14.06
C LEU A 130 -6.60 -0.40 13.61
N ALA A 131 -5.70 0.53 13.94
CA ALA A 131 -5.67 1.83 13.30
C ALA A 131 -5.06 1.70 11.88
N PRO A 132 -5.56 2.44 10.87
CA PRO A 132 -4.95 2.42 9.55
C PRO A 132 -3.62 3.19 9.55
N ALA A 133 -2.60 2.65 8.89
CA ALA A 133 -1.34 3.35 8.62
C ALA A 133 -1.56 4.66 7.82
N PRO A 134 -0.60 5.59 7.77
CA PRO A 134 -0.68 6.82 6.97
C PRO A 134 -1.06 6.54 5.51
N PRO A 135 -1.82 7.42 4.84
CA PRO A 135 -2.23 7.19 3.45
C PRO A 135 -1.15 7.53 2.41
N GLU A 136 -0.20 8.42 2.75
CA GLU A 136 0.75 8.99 1.79
C GLU A 136 1.67 7.95 1.12
N PRO A 137 2.15 6.89 1.83
CA PRO A 137 3.01 5.89 1.22
C PRO A 137 2.29 4.84 0.37
N LEU A 138 0.94 4.89 0.29
CA LEU A 138 0.13 3.91 -0.44
C LEU A 138 -0.03 4.32 -1.91
N VAL A 139 0.23 3.38 -2.81
CA VAL A 139 0.06 3.55 -4.26
C VAL A 139 -0.77 2.38 -4.81
N LEU A 140 -1.80 2.66 -5.61
CA LEU A 140 -2.45 1.67 -6.47
C LEU A 140 -1.54 1.48 -7.69
N THR A 141 -0.81 0.37 -7.74
CA THR A 141 0.25 0.12 -8.73
C THR A 141 -0.26 -0.58 -9.99
N ALA A 142 -1.30 -1.40 -9.86
CA ALA A 142 -1.95 -2.03 -11.00
C ALA A 142 -3.46 -2.20 -10.79
N VAL A 143 -4.20 -2.16 -11.90
CA VAL A 143 -5.62 -2.52 -11.97
C VAL A 143 -5.84 -3.28 -13.28
N GLU A 144 -6.48 -4.43 -13.19
CA GLU A 144 -6.79 -5.24 -14.37
C GLU A 144 -8.25 -5.08 -14.80
N TYR A 145 -8.45 -4.85 -16.10
CA TYR A 145 -9.77 -4.71 -16.75
C TYR A 145 -9.81 -5.57 -18.03
N PRO A 146 -9.98 -6.90 -17.96
CA PRO A 146 -10.17 -7.67 -19.18
C PRO A 146 -11.54 -7.36 -19.80
N PRO A 147 -11.66 -7.06 -21.08
CA PRO A 147 -10.66 -7.07 -22.15
C PRO A 147 -10.19 -5.65 -22.57
N VAL A 148 -9.88 -4.77 -21.62
CA VAL A 148 -9.50 -3.37 -21.92
C VAL A 148 -8.00 -3.27 -22.20
N ASP A 149 -7.66 -2.86 -23.43
CA ASP A 149 -6.29 -2.59 -23.83
C ASP A 149 -6.01 -1.09 -23.81
N PHE A 150 -5.13 -0.63 -22.93
CA PHE A 150 -4.75 0.76 -22.85
C PHE A 150 -3.70 1.14 -23.90
N GLU A 151 -3.97 2.19 -24.66
CA GLU A 151 -3.06 2.78 -25.64
C GLU A 151 -2.26 3.93 -25.00
N PRO A 152 -0.92 3.77 -24.86
CA PRO A 152 -0.07 4.82 -24.31
C PRO A 152 0.10 5.99 -25.28
N ASP A 153 0.02 7.23 -24.79
CA ASP A 153 0.44 8.43 -25.52
C ASP A 153 1.91 8.74 -25.19
N ALA A 154 2.78 8.75 -26.21
CA ALA A 154 4.21 8.92 -26.04
C ALA A 154 4.58 10.29 -25.42
N SER A 155 3.85 11.36 -25.76
CA SER A 155 4.13 12.71 -25.24
C SER A 155 3.67 12.85 -23.79
N ALA A 156 2.54 12.27 -23.44
CA ALA A 156 2.02 12.23 -22.09
C ALA A 156 2.91 11.37 -21.16
N LEU A 157 3.42 10.23 -21.66
CA LEU A 157 4.41 9.41 -20.96
C LEU A 157 5.71 10.18 -20.66
N ALA A 158 6.24 10.91 -21.64
CA ALA A 158 7.43 11.75 -21.45
C ALA A 158 7.16 12.82 -20.37
N SER A 159 6.05 13.54 -20.47
CA SER A 159 5.63 14.53 -19.48
C SER A 159 5.45 13.93 -18.08
N ALA A 160 4.87 12.72 -17.96
CA ALA A 160 4.72 12.05 -16.67
C ALA A 160 6.09 11.70 -16.06
N ARG A 161 7.01 11.15 -16.85
CA ARG A 161 8.37 10.84 -16.39
C ARG A 161 9.14 12.05 -15.93
N ASP A 162 9.05 13.16 -16.67
CA ASP A 162 9.72 14.42 -16.31
C ASP A 162 9.20 15.00 -14.99
N VAL A 163 7.87 15.02 -14.81
CA VAL A 163 7.25 15.59 -13.60
C VAL A 163 7.56 14.72 -12.38
N PHE A 164 7.30 13.42 -12.46
CA PHE A 164 7.53 12.54 -11.30
C PHE A 164 9.01 12.30 -11.03
N GLY A 165 9.86 12.31 -12.08
CA GLY A 165 11.32 12.29 -11.92
C GLY A 165 11.85 13.53 -11.20
N SER A 166 11.37 14.73 -11.55
CA SER A 166 11.71 15.98 -10.86
C SER A 166 11.24 15.95 -9.40
N ASN A 167 9.99 15.55 -9.15
CA ASN A 167 9.45 15.44 -7.79
C ASN A 167 10.30 14.48 -6.93
N ALA A 168 10.73 13.35 -7.48
CA ALA A 168 11.58 12.40 -6.77
C ALA A 168 12.96 12.97 -6.41
N ILE A 169 13.51 13.87 -7.23
CA ILE A 169 14.76 14.60 -6.94
C ILE A 169 14.51 15.61 -5.81
N ASP A 170 13.43 16.37 -5.89
CA ASP A 170 13.09 17.39 -4.89
C ASP A 170 12.86 16.76 -3.51
N TYR A 171 12.11 15.69 -3.43
CA TYR A 171 11.86 14.97 -2.16
C TYR A 171 13.15 14.39 -1.57
N ARG A 172 14.02 13.80 -2.40
CA ARG A 172 15.33 13.31 -1.92
C ARG A 172 16.23 14.44 -1.44
N THR A 173 16.21 15.57 -2.10
CA THR A 173 16.96 16.77 -1.69
C THR A 173 16.46 17.29 -0.35
N ASN A 174 15.13 17.42 -0.20
CA ASN A 174 14.50 17.85 1.04
C ASN A 174 14.80 16.90 2.22
N ALA A 175 14.74 15.58 1.97
CA ALA A 175 15.11 14.58 2.98
C ALA A 175 16.57 14.73 3.43
N ARG A 176 17.52 14.97 2.50
CA ARG A 176 18.92 15.21 2.84
C ARG A 176 19.12 16.48 3.67
N VAL A 177 18.42 17.57 3.31
CA VAL A 177 18.46 18.83 4.07
C VAL A 177 17.95 18.57 5.51
N ALA A 178 16.82 17.89 5.65
CA ALA A 178 16.24 17.57 6.94
C ALA A 178 17.21 16.71 7.80
N SER A 179 17.83 15.69 7.20
CA SER A 179 18.83 14.86 7.89
C SER A 179 20.04 15.67 8.38
N THR A 180 20.54 16.57 7.51
CA THR A 180 21.69 17.44 7.89
C THR A 180 21.34 18.35 9.07
N ILE A 181 20.12 18.87 9.13
CA ILE A 181 19.65 19.70 10.25
C ILE A 181 19.56 18.85 11.53
N ALA A 182 18.97 17.66 11.46
CA ALA A 182 18.83 16.75 12.59
C ALA A 182 20.21 16.36 13.18
N GLU A 183 21.14 15.94 12.31
CA GLU A 183 22.52 15.62 12.71
C GLU A 183 23.27 16.81 13.32
N GLY A 184 22.96 18.04 12.90
CA GLY A 184 23.54 19.26 13.48
C GLY A 184 23.07 19.49 14.92
N ILE A 185 21.80 19.23 15.21
CA ILE A 185 21.22 19.36 16.55
C ILE A 185 21.85 18.34 17.51
N ASP A 186 22.07 17.10 17.07
CA ASP A 186 22.62 16.03 17.89
C ASP A 186 24.10 16.28 18.27
N ARG A 187 24.84 17.07 17.47
CA ARG A 187 26.25 17.42 17.76
C ARG A 187 26.43 18.51 18.83
N GLU A 188 25.37 19.23 19.14
CA GLU A 188 25.41 20.31 20.17
C GLU A 188 25.01 19.83 21.58
N GLN A 189 24.70 18.52 21.74
CA GLN A 189 24.44 17.88 23.04
C GLN A 189 25.63 17.04 23.49
#